data_d34a12b5728f1447356cc670fae22460
#
_entry.id   d34a12b5728f1447356cc670fae22460
#
_cell.length_a   1.000
_cell.length_b   1.000
_cell.length_c   1.000
_cell.angle_alpha   90.00
_cell.angle_beta   90.00
_cell.angle_gamma   90.00
#
_symmetry.space_group_name_H-M   'P 1'
#
loop_
_entity.id
_entity.type
_entity.pdbx_description
1 polymer ?
#
loop_
_entity_poly.entity_id
_entity_poly.type
_entity_poly.pdbx_seq_one_letter_code
_entity_poly.pdbx_strand_id
1 'polypeptide(L)'
;LGFPWWDKPAQPCLASRFPYGEAISAPRLERVAAAERWLQLQGYGRVRVRSQGDTARIEIPAEQIGGFLASVERDVLVQSFRAIGFDAISLDLEGLVSGKLNRVLTAQ
;
A
#
# COMPACT_ATOMS: atom_id res chain seq x y z
N LEU A 1 -5.64 -13.36 23.40
CA LEU A 1 -6.15 -12.55 23.24
C LEU A 1 -7.30 -12.31 22.40
N GLY A 2 -8.05 -11.69 22.53
CA GLY A 2 -9.27 -11.51 21.86
C GLY A 2 -9.24 -10.80 20.54
N PHE A 3 -8.14 -10.88 19.84
CA PHE A 3 -8.05 -10.25 18.53
C PHE A 3 -7.99 -11.30 17.45
N PRO A 4 -9.14 -11.64 16.85
CA PRO A 4 -9.13 -12.68 15.81
C PRO A 4 -8.27 -12.30 14.62
N TRP A 5 -8.13 -10.99 14.34
CA TRP A 5 -7.34 -10.57 13.20
C TRP A 5 -5.84 -10.83 13.40
N TRP A 6 -5.40 -11.00 14.65
CA TRP A 6 -4.00 -11.35 14.90
C TRP A 6 -3.63 -12.70 14.34
N ASP A 7 -4.60 -13.59 14.25
CA ASP A 7 -4.33 -14.93 13.78
C ASP A 7 -4.41 -15.05 12.27
N LYS A 8 -4.75 -13.99 11.60
CA LYS A 8 -4.88 -14.02 10.14
C LYS A 8 -3.54 -13.91 9.48
N PRO A 9 -3.28 -14.72 8.47
CA PRO A 9 -1.98 -14.67 7.79
C PRO A 9 -1.68 -13.31 7.16
N ALA A 10 -2.70 -12.54 6.84
CA ALA A 10 -2.51 -11.24 6.21
C ALA A 10 -1.85 -10.21 7.12
N GLN A 11 -1.94 -10.37 8.43
CA GLN A 11 -1.40 -9.36 9.34
C GLN A 11 0.11 -9.19 9.22
N PRO A 12 0.90 -10.25 9.23
CA PRO A 12 2.34 -10.07 9.02
C PRO A 12 2.66 -9.45 7.67
N CYS A 13 1.87 -9.79 6.66
CA CYS A 13 2.07 -9.23 5.33
C CYS A 13 1.80 -7.72 5.30
N LEU A 14 0.75 -7.28 6.00
CA LEU A 14 0.45 -5.86 6.08
C LEU A 14 1.55 -5.08 6.80
N ALA A 15 2.15 -5.69 7.82
CA ALA A 15 3.23 -5.03 8.55
C ALA A 15 4.41 -4.73 7.63
N SER A 16 4.62 -5.51 6.59
CA SER A 16 5.71 -5.28 5.66
C SER A 16 5.52 -4.03 4.80
N ARG A 17 4.34 -3.41 4.84
CA ARG A 17 4.09 -2.15 4.11
C ARG A 17 4.70 -0.95 4.79
N PHE A 18 5.27 -1.12 5.99
CA PHE A 18 5.82 -0.01 6.75
C PHE A 18 7.34 -0.02 6.73
N PRO A 19 7.98 1.16 6.71
CA PRO A 19 9.44 1.20 6.77
C PRO A 19 9.95 0.68 8.10
N TYR A 20 11.19 0.23 8.13
CA TYR A 20 11.81 -0.19 9.37
C TYR A 20 11.89 1.01 10.32
N GLY A 21 11.53 0.77 11.56
CA GLY A 21 11.59 1.79 12.58
C GLY A 21 10.36 2.66 12.69
N GLU A 22 9.44 2.57 11.74
CA GLU A 22 8.21 3.33 11.84
C GLU A 22 7.22 2.59 12.74
N ALA A 23 6.54 3.34 13.60
CA ALA A 23 5.56 2.76 14.50
C ALA A 23 4.39 2.19 13.71
N ILE A 24 3.99 0.96 14.06
CA ILE A 24 2.86 0.30 13.44
C ILE A 24 1.75 0.21 14.46
N SER A 25 0.56 0.69 14.08
CA SER A 25 -0.60 0.68 14.95
C SER A 25 -1.78 0.07 14.19
N ALA A 26 -2.82 -0.34 14.94
CA ALA A 26 -4.02 -0.89 14.31
C ALA A 26 -4.65 0.09 13.32
N PRO A 27 -4.84 1.38 13.67
CA PRO A 27 -5.38 2.32 12.68
C PRO A 27 -4.53 2.43 11.42
N ARG A 28 -3.22 2.39 11.55
CA ARG A 28 -2.35 2.46 10.38
C ARG A 28 -2.46 1.22 9.51
N LEU A 29 -2.55 0.04 10.14
CA LEU A 29 -2.78 -1.19 9.39
C LEU A 29 -4.12 -1.16 8.67
N GLU A 30 -5.13 -0.62 9.31
CA GLU A 30 -6.46 -0.53 8.70
C GLU A 30 -6.45 0.39 7.49
N ARG A 31 -5.68 1.49 7.54
CA ARG A 31 -5.58 2.39 6.39
C ARG A 31 -4.98 1.67 5.19
N VAL A 32 -3.91 0.92 5.43
CA VAL A 32 -3.27 0.17 4.36
C VAL A 32 -4.21 -0.87 3.77
N ALA A 33 -4.90 -1.62 4.64
CA ALA A 33 -5.83 -2.64 4.18
C ALA A 33 -6.97 -2.04 3.36
N ALA A 34 -7.51 -0.91 3.82
CA ALA A 34 -8.60 -0.24 3.11
C ALA A 34 -8.14 0.26 1.75
N ALA A 35 -6.94 0.82 1.69
CA ALA A 35 -6.39 1.34 0.44
C ALA A 35 -6.16 0.22 -0.56
N GLU A 36 -5.58 -0.89 -0.11
CA GLU A 36 -5.36 -2.03 -1.00
C GLU A 36 -6.69 -2.61 -1.48
N ARG A 37 -7.68 -2.69 -0.59
CA ARG A 37 -8.99 -3.18 -1.00
C ARG A 37 -9.61 -2.28 -2.05
N TRP A 38 -9.49 -0.95 -1.88
CA TRP A 38 -10.05 -0.03 -2.85
C TRP A 38 -9.45 -0.28 -4.23
N LEU A 39 -8.14 -0.46 -4.30
CA LEU A 39 -7.46 -0.73 -5.56
C LEU A 39 -7.83 -2.09 -6.14
N GLN A 40 -8.01 -3.09 -5.27
CA GLN A 40 -8.44 -4.41 -5.74
C GLN A 40 -9.83 -4.33 -6.37
N LEU A 41 -10.70 -3.50 -5.82
CA LEU A 41 -12.03 -3.32 -6.39
C LEU A 41 -11.98 -2.61 -7.75
N GLN A 42 -10.91 -1.86 -8.02
CA GLN A 42 -10.71 -1.25 -9.34
C GLN A 42 -10.09 -2.22 -10.35
N GLY A 43 -9.81 -3.45 -9.93
CA GLY A 43 -9.27 -4.45 -10.83
C GLY A 43 -7.79 -4.76 -10.66
N TYR A 44 -7.14 -4.17 -9.67
CA TYR A 44 -5.71 -4.36 -9.45
C TYR A 44 -5.51 -5.32 -8.28
N GLY A 45 -5.61 -6.62 -8.56
CA GLY A 45 -5.53 -7.64 -7.53
C GLY A 45 -4.16 -7.76 -6.89
N ARG A 46 -3.10 -7.55 -7.68
CA ARG A 46 -1.73 -7.58 -7.17
C ARG A 46 -1.30 -6.15 -6.89
N VAL A 47 -1.47 -5.73 -5.65
CA VAL A 47 -1.17 -4.35 -5.29
C VAL A 47 -0.58 -4.33 -3.89
N ARG A 48 0.33 -3.39 -3.65
CA ARG A 48 0.84 -3.08 -2.33
C ARG A 48 0.70 -1.59 -2.12
N VAL A 49 0.20 -1.19 -0.96
CA VAL A 49 0.19 0.21 -0.58
C VAL A 49 1.17 0.36 0.58
N ARG A 50 2.31 0.98 0.30
CA ARG A 50 3.33 1.21 1.32
C ARG A 50 2.96 2.45 2.11
N SER A 51 3.03 2.35 3.42
CA SER A 51 2.73 3.47 4.31
C SER A 51 4.04 4.09 4.78
N GLN A 52 4.24 5.36 4.47
CA GLN A 52 5.42 6.10 4.92
C GLN A 52 4.90 7.37 5.57
N GLY A 53 4.84 7.37 6.91
CA GLY A 53 4.17 8.45 7.61
C GLY A 53 2.71 8.50 7.18
N ASP A 54 2.30 9.63 6.65
CA ASP A 54 0.92 9.79 6.15
C ASP A 54 0.85 9.74 4.63
N THR A 55 1.89 9.25 3.98
CA THR A 55 1.91 9.09 2.53
C THR A 55 1.64 7.64 2.17
N ALA A 56 0.76 7.44 1.20
CA ALA A 56 0.51 6.12 0.63
C ALA A 56 1.28 6.03 -0.69
N ARG A 57 2.13 5.01 -0.81
CA ARG A 57 2.82 4.75 -2.08
C ARG A 57 2.25 3.48 -2.69
N ILE A 58 1.68 3.61 -3.85
CA ILE A 58 1.02 2.52 -4.55
C ILE A 58 2.04 1.77 -5.39
N GLU A 59 2.06 0.44 -5.26
CA GLU A 59 2.90 -0.43 -6.07
C GLU A 59 2.02 -1.46 -6.76
N ILE A 60 2.03 -1.45 -8.08
CA ILE A 60 1.33 -2.44 -8.90
C ILE A 60 2.35 -2.99 -9.89
N PRO A 61 2.07 -4.15 -10.53
CA PRO A 61 3.01 -4.67 -11.51
C PRO A 61 3.33 -3.64 -12.58
N ALA A 62 4.59 -3.55 -12.97
CA ALA A 62 5.05 -2.50 -13.88
C ALA A 62 4.25 -2.47 -15.18
N GLU A 63 3.87 -3.65 -15.67
CA GLU A 63 3.11 -3.72 -16.92
C GLU A 63 1.70 -3.15 -16.80
N GLN A 64 1.21 -2.92 -15.59
CA GLN A 64 -0.13 -2.39 -15.37
C GLN A 64 -0.13 -0.88 -15.12
N ILE A 65 1.04 -0.27 -14.99
CA ILE A 65 1.12 1.15 -14.64
C ILE A 65 0.47 2.02 -15.70
N GLY A 66 0.74 1.73 -16.97
CA GLY A 66 0.14 2.52 -18.06
C GLY A 66 -1.37 2.48 -18.04
N GLY A 67 -1.94 1.28 -17.89
CA GLY A 67 -3.39 1.12 -17.81
C GLY A 67 -3.98 1.79 -16.58
N PHE A 68 -3.25 1.71 -15.46
CA PHE A 68 -3.70 2.35 -14.23
C PHE A 68 -3.82 3.86 -14.41
N LEU A 69 -2.80 4.48 -14.99
CA LEU A 69 -2.81 5.92 -15.20
C LEU A 69 -3.88 6.35 -16.20
N ALA A 70 -4.20 5.47 -17.15
CA ALA A 70 -5.20 5.79 -18.16
C ALA A 70 -6.63 5.60 -17.67
N SER A 71 -6.87 4.63 -16.77
CA SER A 71 -8.23 4.25 -16.42
C SER A 71 -8.69 4.69 -15.05
N VAL A 72 -7.79 4.91 -14.11
CA VAL A 72 -8.17 5.32 -12.76
C VAL A 72 -8.25 6.84 -12.71
N GLU A 73 -9.40 7.36 -12.27
CA GLU A 73 -9.56 8.80 -12.14
C GLU A 73 -8.74 9.33 -10.97
N ARG A 74 -7.86 10.28 -11.28
CA ARG A 74 -6.96 10.84 -10.28
C ARG A 74 -7.70 11.42 -9.09
N ASP A 75 -8.73 12.22 -9.36
CA ASP A 75 -9.44 12.92 -8.29
C ASP A 75 -10.17 11.93 -7.38
N VAL A 76 -10.76 10.90 -7.96
CA VAL A 76 -11.47 9.87 -7.18
C VAL A 76 -10.46 9.13 -6.29
N LEU A 77 -9.31 8.77 -6.85
CA LEU A 77 -8.27 8.09 -6.10
C LEU A 77 -7.78 8.93 -4.93
N VAL A 78 -7.48 10.19 -5.20
CA VAL A 78 -6.95 11.09 -4.16
C VAL A 78 -7.97 11.28 -3.06
N GLN A 79 -9.23 11.53 -3.42
CA GLN A 79 -10.26 11.74 -2.42
C GLN A 79 -10.52 10.48 -1.60
N SER A 80 -10.51 9.33 -2.26
CA SER A 80 -10.74 8.06 -1.57
C SER A 80 -9.64 7.77 -0.56
N PHE A 81 -8.38 8.00 -0.96
CA PHE A 81 -7.27 7.73 -0.05
C PHE A 81 -7.20 8.75 1.07
N ARG A 82 -7.58 9.99 0.82
CA ARG A 82 -7.66 10.98 1.89
C ARG A 82 -8.76 10.63 2.89
N ALA A 83 -9.89 10.14 2.41
CA ALA A 83 -10.95 9.69 3.30
C ALA A 83 -10.51 8.51 4.15
N ILE A 84 -9.65 7.66 3.61
CA ILE A 84 -9.08 6.55 4.36
C ILE A 84 -8.15 7.05 5.47
N GLY A 85 -7.45 8.15 5.23
CA GLY A 85 -6.59 8.75 6.24
C GLY A 85 -5.20 9.14 5.79
N PHE A 86 -4.91 9.02 4.49
CA PHE A 86 -3.61 9.43 3.97
C PHE A 86 -3.64 10.89 3.54
N ASP A 87 -2.53 11.59 3.73
CA ASP A 87 -2.40 12.99 3.32
C ASP A 87 -1.88 13.11 1.88
N ALA A 88 -1.03 12.20 1.46
CA ALA A 88 -0.43 12.27 0.13
C ALA A 88 -0.43 10.88 -0.49
N ILE A 89 -0.53 10.84 -1.80
CA ILE A 89 -0.60 9.59 -2.55
C ILE A 89 0.45 9.65 -3.65
N SER A 90 1.22 8.57 -3.79
CA SER A 90 2.21 8.48 -4.86
C SER A 90 2.12 7.12 -5.52
N LEU A 91 2.66 7.02 -6.72
CA LEU A 91 2.73 5.77 -7.46
C LEU A 91 4.19 5.47 -7.73
N ASP A 92 4.63 4.28 -7.34
CA ASP A 92 6.01 3.87 -7.56
C ASP A 92 6.16 3.43 -9.02
N LEU A 93 6.98 4.15 -9.77
CA LEU A 93 7.15 3.86 -11.19
C LEU A 93 7.93 2.58 -11.47
N GLU A 94 8.68 2.10 -10.48
CA GLU A 94 9.33 0.79 -10.63
C GLU A 94 8.32 -0.32 -10.55
N GLY A 95 7.22 -0.07 -9.88
CA GLY A 95 6.18 -1.05 -9.73
C GLY A 95 6.41 -1.98 -8.56
N LEU A 96 5.65 -3.06 -8.55
CA LEU A 96 5.71 -4.03 -7.46
C LEU A 96 6.91 -4.94 -7.67
N VAL A 97 7.92 -4.77 -6.81
CA VAL A 97 9.16 -5.53 -6.89
C VAL A 97 9.37 -6.26 -5.58
N SER A 98 9.46 -7.59 -5.65
CA SER A 98 9.68 -8.39 -4.47
C SER A 98 11.06 -8.12 -3.89
N GLY A 99 11.13 -7.94 -2.57
CA GLY A 99 12.41 -7.73 -1.92
C GLY A 99 12.98 -6.34 -2.08
N LYS A 100 12.15 -5.36 -2.44
CA LYS A 100 12.64 -4.00 -2.66
C LYS A 100 13.30 -3.41 -1.42
N LEU A 101 12.74 -3.65 -0.24
CA LEU A 101 13.34 -3.13 0.98
C LEU A 101 14.70 -3.77 1.24
N ASN A 102 14.83 -5.06 0.98
CA ASN A 102 16.11 -5.73 1.13
C ASN A 102 17.13 -5.18 0.16
N ARG A 103 16.69 -4.86 -1.05
CA ARG A 103 17.59 -4.28 -2.04
C ARG A 103 18.14 -2.95 -1.58
N VAL A 104 17.29 -2.13 -0.98
CA VAL A 104 17.73 -0.85 -0.44
C VAL A 104 18.74 -1.04 0.68
N LEU A 105 18.48 -2.00 1.57
CA LEU A 105 19.40 -2.26 2.67
C LEU A 105 20.73 -2.78 2.21
N THR A 106 20.75 -3.60 1.18
CA THR A 106 21.99 -4.19 0.70
C THR A 106 22.80 -3.26 -0.20
N ALA A 107 22.18 -2.21 -0.70
CA ALA A 107 22.88 -1.25 -1.55
C ALA A 107 23.81 -0.33 -0.78
N GLN A 108 23.79 -0.42 0.53
CA GLN A 108 24.61 0.45 1.38
C GLN A 108 26.10 0.10 1.32
#